data_8dc574489194b7aff173e6aa0fa177fd
#
_entry.id   8dc574489194b7aff173e6aa0fa177fd
#
_cell.length_a   1.000
_cell.length_b   1.000
_cell.length_c   1.000
_cell.angle_alpha   90.00
_cell.angle_beta   90.00
_cell.angle_gamma   90.00
#
_symmetry.space_group_name_H-M   'P 1'
#
loop_
_entity.id
_entity.type
_entity.pdbx_description
1 polymer ?
#
loop_
_entity_poly.entity_id
_entity_poly.type
_entity_poly.pdbx_seq_one_letter_code
_entity_poly.pdbx_strand_id
1 'polypeptide(L)'
;MRQATIARKTAETEIEATVNLDGTGRSDCQTGVGFFDHMLDQLARHSLIDLTVRAKGDLHIDDHHTVEDVGIALGQALAKALGDKRGIRRYGHFRLAMDDAQIATALDLSARPYLTWTVDFPTGKIGTFDTELVREFFQALSTHGGITLHVDKLHGLNSHHIAEATFKSVARALRQAVEPDPRLGDALPSTKGAL
;
A
#
# COMPACT_ATOMS: atom_id res chain seq x y z
N MET A 1 -15.55 5.50 -12.88
CA MET A 1 -14.73 5.93 -11.71
C MET A 1 -14.31 4.67 -10.95
N ARG A 2 -13.03 4.42 -10.84
CA ARG A 2 -12.47 3.24 -10.18
C ARG A 2 -12.31 3.52 -8.68
N GLN A 3 -13.41 3.42 -7.96
CA GLN A 3 -13.49 3.72 -6.53
C GLN A 3 -14.21 2.59 -5.78
N ALA A 4 -13.76 2.29 -4.57
CA ALA A 4 -14.40 1.32 -3.70
C ALA A 4 -14.23 1.67 -2.23
N THR A 5 -15.21 1.31 -1.44
CA THR A 5 -15.20 1.39 0.03
C THR A 5 -15.35 -0.02 0.60
N ILE A 6 -14.58 -0.30 1.63
CA ILE A 6 -14.66 -1.51 2.47
C ILE A 6 -14.91 -1.07 3.91
N ALA A 7 -15.91 -1.67 4.53
CA ALA A 7 -16.13 -1.61 5.97
C ALA A 7 -15.82 -2.99 6.56
N ARG A 8 -14.94 -3.03 7.57
CA ARG A 8 -14.50 -4.24 8.26
C ARG A 8 -14.66 -4.03 9.77
N LYS A 9 -15.27 -4.98 10.43
CA LYS A 9 -15.44 -4.97 11.89
C LYS A 9 -15.10 -6.32 12.46
N THR A 10 -14.24 -6.32 13.48
CA THR A 10 -13.86 -7.48 14.29
C THR A 10 -14.16 -7.20 15.76
N ALA A 11 -13.72 -8.07 16.66
CA ALA A 11 -13.74 -7.78 18.09
C ALA A 11 -12.68 -6.74 18.51
N GLU A 12 -11.64 -6.55 17.68
CA GLU A 12 -10.44 -5.75 17.98
C GLU A 12 -10.47 -4.39 17.28
N THR A 13 -11.06 -4.33 16.07
CA THR A 13 -11.02 -3.13 15.22
C THR A 13 -12.34 -2.86 14.52
N GLU A 14 -12.56 -1.59 14.18
CA GLU A 14 -13.61 -1.13 13.27
C GLU A 14 -12.98 -0.19 12.25
N ILE A 15 -12.96 -0.60 10.98
CA ILE A 15 -12.25 0.07 9.89
C ILE A 15 -13.24 0.40 8.77
N GLU A 16 -13.18 1.63 8.27
CA GLU A 16 -13.74 2.02 6.98
C GLU A 16 -12.63 2.58 6.11
N ALA A 17 -12.41 1.99 4.94
CA ALA A 17 -11.37 2.40 4.00
C ALA A 17 -11.95 2.63 2.61
N THR A 18 -11.71 3.80 2.03
CA THR A 18 -12.09 4.16 0.67
C THR A 18 -10.85 4.45 -0.17
N VAL A 19 -10.83 3.88 -1.36
CA VAL A 19 -9.79 4.05 -2.38
C VAL A 19 -10.41 4.60 -3.66
N ASN A 20 -9.85 5.66 -4.23
CA ASN A 20 -10.18 6.17 -5.56
C ASN A 20 -8.91 6.18 -6.42
N LEU A 21 -8.83 5.25 -7.39
CA LEU A 21 -7.66 5.09 -8.26
C LEU A 21 -7.48 6.24 -9.25
N ASP A 22 -8.54 6.98 -9.56
CA ASP A 22 -8.55 8.12 -10.47
C ASP A 22 -8.47 9.47 -9.71
N GLY A 23 -7.85 9.43 -8.52
CA GLY A 23 -7.71 10.55 -7.60
C GLY A 23 -6.60 11.53 -7.97
N THR A 24 -6.28 12.39 -7.01
CA THR A 24 -5.22 13.41 -7.09
C THR A 24 -4.19 13.28 -5.96
N GLY A 25 -4.26 12.19 -5.18
CA GLY A 25 -3.40 11.92 -4.04
C GLY A 25 -3.85 12.66 -2.77
N ARG A 26 -5.16 12.82 -2.58
CA ARG A 26 -5.74 13.34 -1.35
C ARG A 26 -5.75 12.25 -0.30
N SER A 27 -5.42 12.63 0.93
CA SER A 27 -5.44 11.76 2.09
C SER A 27 -6.32 12.36 3.17
N ASP A 28 -7.18 11.53 3.75
CA ASP A 28 -7.93 11.81 4.96
C ASP A 28 -7.93 10.53 5.81
N CYS A 29 -6.83 10.30 6.52
CA CYS A 29 -6.57 9.09 7.27
C CYS A 29 -6.52 9.39 8.77
N GLN A 30 -7.29 8.64 9.55
CA GLN A 30 -7.40 8.76 11.00
C GLN A 30 -7.42 7.36 11.61
N THR A 31 -6.22 6.83 11.90
CA THR A 31 -6.06 5.50 12.49
C THR A 31 -5.84 5.54 14.00
N GLY A 32 -5.51 6.71 14.53
CA GLY A 32 -5.06 6.89 15.92
C GLY A 32 -3.57 6.62 16.12
N VAL A 33 -2.86 6.19 15.07
CA VAL A 33 -1.41 5.91 15.06
C VAL A 33 -0.73 6.96 14.18
N GLY A 34 -0.19 8.02 14.80
CA GLY A 34 0.26 9.22 14.09
C GLY A 34 1.31 8.98 13.02
N PHE A 35 2.31 8.12 13.28
CA PHE A 35 3.31 7.79 12.26
C PHE A 35 2.69 7.01 11.10
N PHE A 36 1.74 6.12 11.37
CA PHE A 36 1.05 5.36 10.33
C PHE A 36 0.15 6.27 9.47
N ASP A 37 -0.58 7.22 10.08
CA ASP A 37 -1.35 8.23 9.33
C ASP A 37 -0.42 9.00 8.37
N HIS A 38 0.77 9.41 8.84
CA HIS A 38 1.78 10.05 8.00
C HIS A 38 2.24 9.13 6.84
N MET A 39 2.41 7.83 7.08
CA MET A 39 2.78 6.86 6.02
C MET A 39 1.66 6.68 4.98
N LEU A 40 0.40 6.66 5.41
CA LEU A 40 -0.75 6.62 4.49
C LEU A 40 -0.85 7.91 3.66
N ASP A 41 -0.49 9.07 4.21
CA ASP A 41 -0.37 10.33 3.47
C ASP A 41 0.68 10.22 2.35
N GLN A 42 1.84 9.62 2.63
CA GLN A 42 2.87 9.37 1.62
C GLN A 42 2.36 8.41 0.53
N LEU A 43 1.64 7.35 0.93
CA LEU A 43 1.06 6.39 0.00
C LEU A 43 0.08 7.09 -0.95
N ALA A 44 -0.86 7.87 -0.43
CA ALA A 44 -1.83 8.62 -1.23
C ALA A 44 -1.14 9.62 -2.17
N ARG A 45 -0.30 10.48 -1.60
CA ARG A 45 0.33 11.59 -2.33
C ARG A 45 1.17 11.12 -3.50
N HIS A 46 1.97 10.08 -3.31
CA HIS A 46 2.91 9.60 -4.33
C HIS A 46 2.28 8.63 -5.32
N SER A 47 1.19 7.96 -4.97
CA SER A 47 0.42 7.12 -5.90
C SER A 47 -0.59 7.90 -6.73
N LEU A 48 -0.96 9.13 -6.33
CA LEU A 48 -2.11 9.90 -6.81
C LEU A 48 -3.46 9.20 -6.60
N ILE A 49 -3.52 8.20 -5.75
CA ILE A 49 -4.74 7.54 -5.31
C ILE A 49 -5.29 8.35 -4.14
N ASP A 50 -6.59 8.70 -4.17
CA ASP A 50 -7.20 9.31 -2.99
C ASP A 50 -7.52 8.19 -1.98
N LEU A 51 -7.15 8.44 -0.71
CA LEU A 51 -7.38 7.53 0.40
C LEU A 51 -8.22 8.22 1.49
N THR A 52 -9.25 7.54 1.96
CA THR A 52 -9.95 7.91 3.19
C THR A 52 -9.95 6.70 4.11
N VAL A 53 -9.43 6.84 5.33
CA VAL A 53 -9.37 5.76 6.31
C VAL A 53 -9.90 6.27 7.65
N ARG A 54 -10.83 5.52 8.21
CA ARG A 54 -11.30 5.69 9.60
C ARG A 54 -11.09 4.37 10.31
N ALA A 55 -10.29 4.40 11.35
CA ALA A 55 -10.00 3.21 12.14
C ALA A 55 -10.20 3.49 13.62
N LYS A 56 -10.82 2.54 14.29
CA LYS A 56 -10.89 2.46 15.74
C LYS A 56 -10.43 1.07 16.15
N GLY A 57 -9.26 0.98 16.74
CA GLY A 57 -8.66 -0.27 17.19
C GLY A 57 -8.38 -0.27 18.70
N ASP A 58 -7.90 -1.41 19.16
CA ASP A 58 -7.53 -1.67 20.55
C ASP A 58 -6.10 -1.20 20.88
N LEU A 59 -5.80 0.07 20.55
CA LEU A 59 -4.47 0.70 20.71
C LEU A 59 -3.91 0.65 22.14
N HIS A 60 -4.72 0.29 23.13
CA HIS A 60 -4.28 0.07 24.51
C HIS A 60 -3.47 -1.24 24.64
N ILE A 61 -3.55 -2.12 23.65
CA ILE A 61 -2.72 -3.33 23.55
C ILE A 61 -1.44 -2.98 22.81
N ASP A 62 -1.54 -2.67 21.51
CA ASP A 62 -0.50 -2.14 20.66
C ASP A 62 -1.12 -1.63 19.33
N ASP A 63 -0.27 -1.26 18.36
CA ASP A 63 -0.72 -0.75 17.06
C ASP A 63 -0.97 -1.88 16.03
N HIS A 64 -0.63 -3.15 16.33
CA HIS A 64 -0.56 -4.26 15.38
C HIS A 64 -1.90 -4.50 14.67
N HIS A 65 -2.95 -4.78 15.43
CA HIS A 65 -4.27 -5.09 14.86
C HIS A 65 -4.80 -3.95 13.99
N THR A 66 -4.58 -2.70 14.39
CA THR A 66 -5.02 -1.53 13.62
C THR A 66 -4.27 -1.44 12.29
N VAL A 67 -2.95 -1.58 12.31
CA VAL A 67 -2.11 -1.47 11.11
C VAL A 67 -2.41 -2.61 10.12
N GLU A 68 -2.49 -3.85 10.61
CA GLU A 68 -2.82 -5.01 9.79
C GLU A 68 -4.21 -4.89 9.18
N ASP A 69 -5.24 -4.60 9.98
CA ASP A 69 -6.63 -4.53 9.51
C ASP A 69 -6.88 -3.36 8.54
N VAL A 70 -6.18 -2.24 8.69
CA VAL A 70 -6.16 -1.17 7.68
C VAL A 70 -5.53 -1.66 6.39
N GLY A 71 -4.42 -2.41 6.45
CA GLY A 71 -3.80 -3.05 5.29
C GLY A 71 -4.75 -4.01 4.56
N ILE A 72 -5.49 -4.83 5.32
CA ILE A 72 -6.53 -5.73 4.79
C ILE A 72 -7.62 -4.93 4.06
N ALA A 73 -8.19 -3.92 4.73
CA ALA A 73 -9.28 -3.12 4.18
C ALA A 73 -8.86 -2.34 2.92
N LEU A 74 -7.67 -1.74 2.91
CA LEU A 74 -7.12 -1.05 1.75
C LEU A 74 -6.81 -2.01 0.60
N GLY A 75 -6.26 -3.20 0.89
CA GLY A 75 -6.03 -4.24 -0.11
C GLY A 75 -7.33 -4.67 -0.80
N GLN A 76 -8.37 -4.95 -0.02
CA GLN A 76 -9.70 -5.31 -0.53
C GLN A 76 -10.33 -4.16 -1.34
N ALA A 77 -10.22 -2.91 -0.86
CA ALA A 77 -10.73 -1.74 -1.57
C ALA A 77 -10.00 -1.54 -2.91
N LEU A 78 -8.68 -1.71 -2.92
CA LEU A 78 -7.87 -1.63 -4.13
C LEU A 78 -8.28 -2.71 -5.15
N ALA A 79 -8.38 -3.97 -4.74
CA ALA A 79 -8.81 -5.07 -5.60
C ALA A 79 -10.22 -4.82 -6.18
N LYS A 80 -11.16 -4.34 -5.36
CA LYS A 80 -12.52 -4.01 -5.78
C LYS A 80 -12.56 -2.82 -6.74
N ALA A 81 -11.76 -1.78 -6.52
CA ALA A 81 -11.67 -0.61 -7.39
C ALA A 81 -11.01 -0.92 -8.75
N LEU A 82 -10.07 -1.88 -8.80
CA LEU A 82 -9.44 -2.35 -10.03
C LEU A 82 -10.39 -3.14 -10.92
N GLY A 83 -11.44 -3.76 -10.35
CA GLY A 83 -12.39 -4.57 -11.10
C GLY A 83 -11.71 -5.69 -11.88
N ASP A 84 -12.02 -5.80 -13.16
CA ASP A 84 -11.48 -6.83 -14.06
C ASP A 84 -10.07 -6.52 -14.61
N LYS A 85 -9.49 -5.39 -14.21
CA LYS A 85 -8.11 -4.96 -14.56
C LYS A 85 -7.88 -4.75 -16.06
N ARG A 86 -8.94 -4.48 -16.84
CA ARG A 86 -8.81 -4.14 -18.26
C ARG A 86 -8.16 -2.78 -18.45
N GLY A 87 -7.36 -2.67 -19.50
CA GLY A 87 -6.77 -1.42 -19.94
C GLY A 87 -5.72 -0.80 -19.01
N ILE A 88 -5.32 -1.46 -17.92
CA ILE A 88 -4.26 -0.96 -17.03
C ILE A 88 -2.88 -1.46 -17.46
N ARG A 89 -1.83 -0.77 -17.00
CA ARG A 89 -0.43 -1.20 -17.22
C ARG A 89 -0.07 -2.48 -16.50
N ARG A 90 -0.74 -2.79 -15.38
CA ARG A 90 -0.58 -3.98 -14.56
C ARG A 90 0.72 -4.06 -13.77
N TYR A 91 1.86 -3.74 -14.39
CA TYR A 91 3.19 -3.77 -13.78
C TYR A 91 3.64 -2.38 -13.38
N GLY A 92 4.29 -2.29 -12.23
CA GLY A 92 4.94 -1.07 -11.79
C GLY A 92 6.23 -1.36 -11.07
N HIS A 93 7.20 -0.46 -11.23
CA HIS A 93 8.44 -0.53 -10.49
C HIS A 93 8.95 0.88 -10.22
N PHE A 94 9.63 1.05 -9.10
CA PHE A 94 10.24 2.33 -8.79
C PHE A 94 11.43 2.16 -7.86
N ARG A 95 12.52 2.82 -8.17
CA ARG A 95 13.67 2.95 -7.30
C ARG A 95 13.73 4.38 -6.78
N LEU A 96 13.64 4.55 -5.47
CA LEU A 96 13.51 5.84 -4.81
C LEU A 96 14.65 6.05 -3.83
N ALA A 97 15.23 7.23 -3.86
CA ALA A 97 16.17 7.71 -2.85
C ALA A 97 15.49 8.75 -1.95
N MET A 98 15.71 8.66 -0.66
CA MET A 98 15.33 9.62 0.36
C MET A 98 16.46 9.74 1.36
N ASP A 99 17.21 10.84 1.29
CA ASP A 99 18.42 11.08 2.07
C ASP A 99 19.37 9.87 2.02
N ASP A 100 19.61 9.20 3.15
CA ASP A 100 20.46 8.00 3.24
C ASP A 100 19.78 6.72 2.77
N ALA A 101 18.44 6.72 2.64
CA ALA A 101 17.69 5.52 2.29
C ALA A 101 17.45 5.39 0.78
N GLN A 102 17.59 4.17 0.27
CA GLN A 102 17.25 3.82 -1.10
C GLN A 102 16.49 2.51 -1.13
N ILE A 103 15.27 2.56 -1.70
CA ILE A 103 14.35 1.42 -1.81
C ILE A 103 14.05 1.16 -3.29
N ALA A 104 14.04 -0.11 -3.65
CA ALA A 104 13.54 -0.58 -4.95
C ALA A 104 12.25 -1.38 -4.76
N THR A 105 11.25 -1.09 -5.57
CA THR A 105 9.96 -1.80 -5.57
C THR A 105 9.65 -2.30 -6.97
N ALA A 106 9.13 -3.54 -7.06
CA ALA A 106 8.49 -4.07 -8.26
C ALA A 106 7.17 -4.74 -7.85
N LEU A 107 6.11 -4.53 -8.64
CA LEU A 107 4.81 -5.16 -8.38
C LEU A 107 4.09 -5.60 -9.66
N ASP A 108 3.24 -6.62 -9.49
CA ASP A 108 2.31 -7.13 -10.49
C ASP A 108 0.91 -7.24 -9.88
N LEU A 109 -0.08 -6.59 -10.49
CA LEU A 109 -1.49 -6.68 -10.09
C LEU A 109 -2.12 -7.98 -10.61
N SER A 110 -1.50 -9.11 -10.29
CA SER A 110 -1.71 -10.43 -10.87
C SER A 110 -2.89 -11.23 -10.30
N ALA A 111 -3.56 -10.76 -9.25
CA ALA A 111 -4.46 -11.52 -8.37
C ALA A 111 -3.79 -12.74 -7.68
N ARG A 112 -2.48 -12.83 -7.71
CA ARG A 112 -1.67 -13.84 -7.01
C ARG A 112 -0.84 -13.16 -5.94
N PRO A 113 -1.31 -13.13 -4.68
CA PRO A 113 -0.60 -12.43 -3.62
C PRO A 113 0.74 -13.09 -3.30
N TYR A 114 1.77 -12.29 -3.25
CA TYR A 114 3.09 -12.71 -2.80
C TYR A 114 3.89 -11.50 -2.33
N LEU A 115 4.54 -11.59 -1.18
CA LEU A 115 5.44 -10.53 -0.69
C LEU A 115 6.87 -11.07 -0.60
N THR A 116 7.79 -10.46 -1.37
CA THR A 116 9.23 -10.55 -1.12
C THR A 116 9.65 -9.31 -0.37
N TRP A 117 10.33 -9.50 0.76
CA TRP A 117 10.69 -8.40 1.64
C TRP A 117 12.14 -8.53 2.12
N THR A 118 12.99 -7.59 1.71
CA THR A 118 14.39 -7.50 2.14
C THR A 118 14.69 -6.13 2.79
N VAL A 119 13.70 -5.58 3.50
CA VAL A 119 13.84 -4.32 4.24
C VAL A 119 14.04 -4.63 5.72
N ASP A 120 15.23 -4.34 6.22
CA ASP A 120 15.58 -4.37 7.64
C ASP A 120 15.68 -2.95 8.19
N PHE A 121 15.37 -2.80 9.48
CA PHE A 121 15.40 -1.53 10.18
C PHE A 121 16.47 -1.56 11.28
N PRO A 122 17.34 -0.53 11.37
CA PRO A 122 18.37 -0.46 12.40
C PRO A 122 17.84 -0.32 13.83
N THR A 123 16.61 0.19 13.98
CA THR A 123 15.94 0.37 15.27
C THR A 123 14.57 -0.30 15.27
N GLY A 124 14.14 -0.80 16.41
CA GLY A 124 12.83 -1.44 16.56
C GLY A 124 11.66 -0.46 16.59
N LYS A 125 11.91 0.85 16.75
CA LYS A 125 10.86 1.88 16.84
C LYS A 125 11.21 3.15 16.09
N ILE A 126 10.16 3.84 15.58
CA ILE A 126 10.20 5.21 15.08
C ILE A 126 9.18 5.99 15.93
N GLY A 127 9.67 6.77 16.89
CA GLY A 127 8.81 7.31 17.92
C GLY A 127 8.17 6.19 18.74
N THR A 128 6.85 6.09 18.75
CA THR A 128 6.10 5.01 19.41
C THR A 128 5.77 3.84 18.47
N PHE A 129 5.94 4.00 17.16
CA PHE A 129 5.58 3.03 16.12
C PHE A 129 6.64 1.93 16.00
N ASP A 130 6.23 0.66 16.04
CA ASP A 130 7.11 -0.49 15.85
C ASP A 130 7.44 -0.67 14.37
N THR A 131 8.73 -0.79 14.03
CA THR A 131 9.19 -0.86 12.63
C THR A 131 8.77 -2.13 11.91
N GLU A 132 8.52 -3.23 12.65
CA GLU A 132 7.99 -4.48 12.09
C GLU A 132 6.62 -4.31 11.44
N LEU A 133 5.81 -3.34 11.91
CA LEU A 133 4.47 -3.06 11.40
C LEU A 133 4.48 -2.53 9.96
N VAL A 134 5.60 -1.99 9.49
CA VAL A 134 5.75 -1.63 8.07
C VAL A 134 5.58 -2.86 7.18
N ARG A 135 6.24 -3.97 7.54
CA ARG A 135 6.11 -5.23 6.81
C ARG A 135 4.70 -5.80 6.93
N GLU A 136 4.11 -5.79 8.13
CA GLU A 136 2.77 -6.33 8.36
C GLU A 136 1.70 -5.60 7.54
N PHE A 137 1.79 -4.27 7.45
CA PHE A 137 0.93 -3.49 6.57
C PHE A 137 1.03 -3.94 5.10
N PHE A 138 2.25 -4.05 4.55
CA PHE A 138 2.44 -4.44 3.15
C PHE A 138 2.12 -5.92 2.91
N GLN A 139 2.28 -6.78 3.90
CA GLN A 139 1.84 -8.18 3.83
C GLN A 139 0.31 -8.25 3.70
N ALA A 140 -0.41 -7.53 4.55
CA ALA A 140 -1.87 -7.45 4.52
C ALA A 140 -2.37 -6.85 3.19
N LEU A 141 -1.79 -5.72 2.77
CA LEU A 141 -2.13 -5.05 1.51
C LEU A 141 -1.89 -5.97 0.29
N SER A 142 -0.74 -6.64 0.23
CA SER A 142 -0.39 -7.58 -0.85
C SER A 142 -1.36 -8.76 -0.88
N THR A 143 -1.61 -9.37 0.27
CA THR A 143 -2.46 -10.55 0.38
C THR A 143 -3.89 -10.24 -0.07
N HIS A 144 -4.48 -9.19 0.46
CA HIS A 144 -5.90 -8.85 0.22
C HIS A 144 -6.13 -8.01 -1.04
N GLY A 145 -5.08 -7.38 -1.56
CA GLY A 145 -5.08 -6.71 -2.87
C GLY A 145 -4.81 -7.63 -4.05
N GLY A 146 -4.40 -8.88 -3.80
CA GLY A 146 -3.99 -9.82 -4.85
C GLY A 146 -2.74 -9.33 -5.60
N ILE A 147 -1.79 -8.76 -4.87
CA ILE A 147 -0.59 -8.11 -5.43
C ILE A 147 0.63 -9.02 -5.23
N THR A 148 1.37 -9.30 -6.30
CA THR A 148 2.76 -9.74 -6.17
C THR A 148 3.61 -8.49 -5.93
N LEU A 149 4.25 -8.38 -4.77
CA LEU A 149 5.00 -7.20 -4.33
C LEU A 149 6.40 -7.59 -3.89
N HIS A 150 7.41 -6.98 -4.47
CA HIS A 150 8.81 -7.13 -4.08
C HIS A 150 9.33 -5.77 -3.60
N VAL A 151 9.93 -5.73 -2.41
CA VAL A 151 10.49 -4.53 -1.80
C VAL A 151 11.88 -4.82 -1.27
N ASP A 152 12.87 -4.13 -1.81
CA ASP A 152 14.27 -4.29 -1.47
C ASP A 152 14.86 -3.00 -0.92
N LYS A 153 15.44 -3.05 0.29
CA LYS A 153 16.29 -1.98 0.80
C LYS A 153 17.70 -2.13 0.21
N LEU A 154 18.14 -1.11 -0.51
CA LEU A 154 19.49 -1.06 -1.09
C LEU A 154 20.47 -0.35 -0.16
N HIS A 155 20.02 0.72 0.48
CA HIS A 155 20.75 1.51 1.47
C HIS A 155 19.79 2.06 2.52
N GLY A 156 20.33 2.51 3.66
CA GLY A 156 19.59 3.22 4.69
C GLY A 156 20.08 2.90 6.10
N LEU A 157 20.24 3.95 6.90
CA LEU A 157 20.67 3.91 8.29
C LEU A 157 19.62 4.47 9.24
N ASN A 158 18.75 5.38 8.77
CA ASN A 158 17.68 6.00 9.53
C ASN A 158 16.36 5.23 9.30
N SER A 159 15.80 4.64 10.34
CA SER A 159 14.57 3.83 10.24
C SER A 159 13.37 4.63 9.73
N HIS A 160 13.25 5.93 10.07
CA HIS A 160 12.19 6.80 9.54
C HIS A 160 12.34 6.96 8.01
N HIS A 161 13.55 7.29 7.53
CA HIS A 161 13.82 7.44 6.09
C HIS A 161 13.57 6.13 5.33
N ILE A 162 13.95 4.99 5.91
CA ILE A 162 13.71 3.67 5.31
C ILE A 162 12.20 3.40 5.19
N ALA A 163 11.43 3.61 6.26
CA ALA A 163 9.98 3.40 6.24
C ALA A 163 9.30 4.31 5.22
N GLU A 164 9.57 5.61 5.28
CA GLU A 164 8.96 6.58 4.37
C GLU A 164 9.38 6.36 2.91
N ALA A 165 10.65 6.05 2.64
CA ALA A 165 11.11 5.68 1.30
C ALA A 165 10.39 4.42 0.78
N THR A 166 10.08 3.46 1.66
CA THR A 166 9.34 2.25 1.32
C THR A 166 7.92 2.60 0.87
N PHE A 167 7.17 3.37 1.66
CA PHE A 167 5.81 3.80 1.30
C PHE A 167 5.79 4.60 0.00
N LYS A 168 6.73 5.52 -0.19
CA LYS A 168 6.87 6.32 -1.43
C LYS A 168 7.22 5.46 -2.64
N SER A 169 8.13 4.50 -2.50
CA SER A 169 8.57 3.61 -3.58
C SER A 169 7.41 2.71 -4.04
N VAL A 170 6.69 2.08 -3.09
CA VAL A 170 5.49 1.28 -3.38
C VAL A 170 4.40 2.15 -4.00
N ALA A 171 4.16 3.35 -3.48
CA ALA A 171 3.18 4.29 -4.03
C ALA A 171 3.46 4.62 -5.50
N ARG A 172 4.72 4.90 -5.84
CA ARG A 172 5.13 5.23 -7.22
C ARG A 172 5.02 4.02 -8.16
N ALA A 173 5.37 2.82 -7.69
CA ALA A 173 5.17 1.60 -8.45
C ALA A 173 3.67 1.29 -8.65
N LEU A 174 2.86 1.45 -7.60
CA LEU A 174 1.41 1.27 -7.67
C LEU A 174 0.75 2.24 -8.65
N ARG A 175 1.15 3.53 -8.62
CA ARG A 175 0.70 4.52 -9.60
C ARG A 175 0.91 4.05 -11.02
N GLN A 176 2.11 3.58 -11.36
CA GLN A 176 2.39 3.06 -12.70
C GLN A 176 1.48 1.90 -13.08
N ALA A 177 1.28 0.95 -12.14
CA ALA A 177 0.53 -0.27 -12.41
C ALA A 177 -0.97 -0.03 -12.65
N VAL A 178 -1.57 0.92 -11.92
CA VAL A 178 -3.01 1.24 -12.02
C VAL A 178 -3.34 2.18 -13.17
N GLU A 179 -2.36 2.90 -13.73
CA GLU A 179 -2.58 3.84 -14.83
C GLU A 179 -3.11 3.11 -16.07
N PRO A 180 -4.06 3.70 -16.81
CA PRO A 180 -4.47 3.19 -18.12
C PRO A 180 -3.29 3.14 -19.09
N ASP A 181 -3.23 2.08 -19.90
CA ASP A 181 -2.30 1.99 -21.02
C ASP A 181 -3.04 2.36 -22.33
N PRO A 182 -2.74 3.54 -22.93
CA PRO A 182 -3.45 3.99 -24.14
C PRO A 182 -3.26 3.05 -25.34
N ARG A 183 -2.18 2.25 -25.36
CA ARG A 183 -1.91 1.31 -26.44
C ARG A 183 -2.65 0.00 -26.29
N LEU A 184 -2.96 -0.37 -25.03
CA LEU A 184 -3.70 -1.59 -24.71
C LEU A 184 -5.21 -1.44 -24.98
N GLY A 185 -5.74 -0.21 -24.89
CA GLY A 185 -7.16 0.06 -24.97
C GLY A 185 -7.92 -0.67 -23.84
N ASP A 186 -8.98 -1.40 -24.19
CA ASP A 186 -9.79 -2.19 -23.26
C ASP A 186 -9.37 -3.67 -23.15
N ALA A 187 -8.20 -4.03 -23.68
CA ALA A 187 -7.72 -5.40 -23.59
C ALA A 187 -7.24 -5.77 -22.19
N LEU A 188 -7.35 -7.04 -21.83
CA LEU A 188 -6.78 -7.56 -20.59
C LEU A 188 -5.26 -7.71 -20.73
N PRO A 189 -4.43 -7.18 -19.82
CA PRO A 189 -2.97 -7.30 -19.89
C PRO A 189 -2.50 -8.71 -19.48
N SER A 190 -2.99 -9.74 -20.16
CA SER A 190 -2.69 -11.15 -19.87
C SER A 190 -2.83 -12.02 -21.11
N THR A 191 -1.82 -12.85 -21.39
CA THR A 191 -1.87 -13.86 -22.45
C THR A 191 -2.77 -15.06 -22.10
N LYS A 192 -3.16 -15.18 -20.82
CA LYS A 192 -4.05 -16.25 -20.32
C LYS A 192 -5.53 -15.94 -20.48
N GLY A 193 -5.89 -14.69 -20.85
CA GLY A 193 -7.28 -14.25 -20.92
C GLY A 193 -7.97 -14.09 -19.56
N ALA A 194 -7.20 -14.17 -18.45
CA ALA A 194 -7.67 -13.97 -17.06
C ALA A 194 -6.56 -13.37 -16.19
N LEU A 195 -6.98 -12.65 -15.14
CA LEU A 195 -6.14 -12.12 -14.05
C LEU A 195 -6.86 -12.32 -12.72
#